data_028efc3b17eb6fda3baf6161e9383286
#
_entry.id   028efc3b17eb6fda3baf6161e9383286
#
_cell.length_a   1.000
_cell.length_b   1.000
_cell.length_c   1.000
_cell.angle_alpha   90.00
_cell.angle_beta   90.00
_cell.angle_gamma   90.00
#
_symmetry.space_group_name_H-M   'P 1'
#
loop_
_entity.id
_entity.type
_entity.pdbx_description
1 polymer ?
#
loop_
_entity_poly.entity_id
_entity_poly.type
_entity_poly.pdbx_seq_one_letter_code
_entity_poly.pdbx_strand_id
1 'polypeptide(L)'
;MDKKINVQIQMDEKIQETDRRERTRMEEPCCHCHKTKQRTEGEYKKLMNRLNRIEGQIRGIKGMLEKDAYCTDILVQVAAVNSALNSFNKELLAEHIRTCVIEDIKAGKEDTVDDLVDLSLIHI
;
A
#
# COMPACT_ATOMS: atom_id res chain seq x y z
N MET A 1 -37.97 -8.41 8.61
CA MET A 1 -36.65 -9.03 8.80
C MET A 1 -35.91 -9.23 7.48
N ASP A 2 -36.60 -9.56 6.40
CA ASP A 2 -35.97 -9.88 5.11
C ASP A 2 -35.33 -8.69 4.37
N LYS A 3 -35.76 -7.44 4.63
CA LYS A 3 -35.21 -6.24 3.99
C LYS A 3 -33.78 -5.88 4.44
N LYS A 4 -33.42 -6.16 5.68
CA LYS A 4 -32.07 -5.91 6.20
C LYS A 4 -31.05 -6.90 5.66
N ILE A 5 -31.43 -8.14 5.48
CA ILE A 5 -30.60 -9.21 4.93
C ILE A 5 -30.32 -8.95 3.44
N ASN A 6 -31.33 -8.52 2.66
CA ASN A 6 -31.16 -8.19 1.24
C ASN A 6 -30.25 -6.99 1.00
N VAL A 7 -30.34 -5.95 1.85
CA VAL A 7 -29.44 -4.79 1.77
C VAL A 7 -27.99 -5.20 2.09
N GLN A 8 -27.80 -6.08 3.07
CA GLN A 8 -26.47 -6.57 3.44
C GLN A 8 -25.83 -7.40 2.31
N ILE A 9 -26.60 -8.30 1.69
CA ILE A 9 -26.16 -9.12 0.55
C ILE A 9 -25.78 -8.21 -0.64
N GLN A 10 -26.58 -7.19 -0.95
CA GLN A 10 -26.28 -6.25 -2.03
C GLN A 10 -25.06 -5.37 -1.75
N MET A 11 -24.80 -5.02 -0.48
CA MET A 11 -23.58 -4.31 -0.09
C MET A 11 -22.36 -5.21 -0.19
N ASP A 12 -22.44 -6.46 0.22
CA ASP A 12 -21.34 -7.42 0.13
C ASP A 12 -20.98 -7.75 -1.33
N GLU A 13 -21.98 -7.88 -2.21
CA GLU A 13 -21.77 -8.05 -3.66
C GLU A 13 -21.07 -6.83 -4.29
N LYS A 14 -21.46 -5.62 -3.92
CA LYS A 14 -20.82 -4.38 -4.40
C LYS A 14 -19.40 -4.23 -3.90
N ILE A 15 -19.11 -4.62 -2.66
CA ILE A 15 -17.76 -4.60 -2.09
C ILE A 15 -16.87 -5.63 -2.79
N GLN A 16 -17.40 -6.81 -3.07
CA GLN A 16 -16.66 -7.84 -3.81
C GLN A 16 -16.39 -7.44 -5.25
N GLU A 17 -17.31 -6.73 -5.89
CA GLU A 17 -17.14 -6.26 -7.26
C GLU A 17 -16.15 -5.10 -7.36
N THR A 18 -16.11 -4.20 -6.37
CA THR A 18 -15.09 -3.16 -6.28
C THR A 18 -13.70 -3.73 -5.99
N ASP A 19 -13.59 -4.69 -5.10
CA ASP A 19 -12.34 -5.39 -4.80
C ASP A 19 -11.83 -6.17 -6.02
N ARG A 20 -12.73 -6.77 -6.79
CA ARG A 20 -12.41 -7.45 -8.04
C ARG A 20 -11.92 -6.49 -9.13
N ARG A 21 -12.50 -5.29 -9.22
CA ARG A 21 -12.07 -4.25 -10.18
C ARG A 21 -10.73 -3.64 -9.79
N GLU A 22 -10.47 -3.46 -8.50
CA GLU A 22 -9.17 -3.02 -8.02
C GLU A 22 -8.09 -4.08 -8.23
N ARG A 23 -8.41 -5.35 -8.05
CA ARG A 23 -7.49 -6.46 -8.29
C ARG A 23 -7.14 -6.60 -9.78
N THR A 24 -8.10 -6.46 -10.69
CA THR A 24 -7.85 -6.43 -12.13
C THR A 24 -7.09 -5.19 -12.58
N ARG A 25 -7.21 -4.08 -11.88
CA ARG A 25 -6.46 -2.85 -12.16
C ARG A 25 -4.97 -2.97 -11.77
N MET A 26 -4.64 -3.81 -10.79
CA MET A 26 -3.26 -4.13 -10.45
C MET A 26 -2.60 -5.12 -11.41
N GLU A 27 -3.38 -5.85 -12.18
CA GLU A 27 -2.90 -6.83 -13.17
C GLU A 27 -2.69 -6.24 -14.57
N GLU A 28 -3.11 -5.00 -14.82
CA GLU A 28 -2.74 -4.34 -16.07
C GLU A 28 -1.23 -4.07 -16.08
N PRO A 29 -0.51 -4.55 -17.09
CA PRO A 29 0.92 -4.35 -17.18
C PRO A 29 1.21 -2.87 -17.36
N CYS A 30 1.52 -2.19 -16.27
CA CYS A 30 2.21 -0.92 -16.35
C CYS A 30 3.47 -1.12 -17.20
N CYS A 31 3.74 -0.24 -18.15
CA CYS A 31 4.95 -0.28 -18.96
C CYS A 31 6.25 -0.25 -18.13
N HIS A 32 6.17 -0.02 -16.84
CA HIS A 32 7.27 -0.05 -15.86
C HIS A 32 7.37 -1.35 -15.05
N CYS A 33 6.43 -2.30 -15.20
CA CYS A 33 6.37 -3.53 -14.40
C CYS A 33 7.42 -4.60 -14.73
N HIS A 34 8.28 -4.37 -15.72
CA HIS A 34 9.32 -5.34 -16.11
C HIS A 34 10.64 -5.14 -15.38
N LYS A 35 10.77 -4.10 -14.56
CA LYS A 35 11.97 -3.87 -13.75
C LYS A 35 11.82 -4.57 -12.41
N THR A 36 12.68 -5.55 -12.16
CA THR A 36 12.81 -6.18 -10.85
C THR A 36 14.00 -5.58 -10.13
N LYS A 37 13.89 -5.42 -8.82
CA LYS A 37 14.99 -5.00 -7.97
C LYS A 37 15.43 -6.16 -7.09
N GLN A 38 16.70 -6.48 -7.14
CA GLN A 38 17.30 -7.39 -6.18
C GLN A 38 17.71 -6.60 -4.93
N ARG A 39 17.15 -6.98 -3.79
CA ARG A 39 17.48 -6.40 -2.50
C ARG A 39 18.42 -7.34 -1.74
N THR A 40 19.25 -6.78 -0.89
CA THR A 40 19.98 -7.59 0.08
C THR A 40 18.99 -8.24 1.06
N GLU A 41 19.39 -9.37 1.65
CA GLU A 41 18.55 -10.07 2.63
C GLU A 41 18.17 -9.20 3.82
N GLY A 42 19.08 -8.33 4.28
CA GLY A 42 18.83 -7.38 5.37
C GLY A 42 17.80 -6.31 5.01
N GLU A 43 17.87 -5.74 3.82
CA GLU A 43 16.90 -4.76 3.31
C GLU A 43 15.51 -5.39 3.15
N TYR A 44 15.44 -6.56 2.56
CA TYR A 44 14.20 -7.32 2.41
C TYR A 44 13.55 -7.60 3.76
N LYS A 45 14.32 -8.11 4.72
CA LYS A 45 13.85 -8.40 6.08
C LYS A 45 13.29 -7.18 6.79
N LYS A 46 13.99 -6.06 6.69
CA LYS A 46 13.58 -4.79 7.30
C LYS A 46 12.23 -4.29 6.74
N LEU A 47 12.07 -4.30 5.43
CA LEU A 47 10.83 -3.91 4.78
C LEU A 47 9.69 -4.88 5.08
N MET A 48 9.96 -6.18 5.04
CA MET A 48 8.97 -7.21 5.33
C MET A 48 8.50 -7.16 6.78
N ASN A 49 9.38 -6.91 7.74
CA ASN A 49 9.01 -6.74 9.14
C ASN A 49 8.08 -5.54 9.36
N ARG A 50 8.31 -4.44 8.65
CA ARG A 50 7.41 -3.28 8.68
C ARG A 50 6.03 -3.62 8.14
N LEU A 51 5.97 -4.32 7.02
CA LEU A 51 4.70 -4.75 6.42
C LEU A 51 3.95 -5.75 7.29
N ASN A 52 4.65 -6.69 7.90
CA ASN A 52 4.04 -7.65 8.83
C ASN A 52 3.41 -6.96 10.05
N ARG A 53 4.05 -5.91 10.54
CA ARG A 53 3.52 -5.10 11.62
C ARG A 53 2.26 -4.34 11.20
N ILE A 54 2.25 -3.76 10.01
CA ILE A 54 1.09 -3.08 9.42
C ILE A 54 -0.06 -4.05 9.20
N GLU A 55 0.24 -5.23 8.69
CA GLU A 55 -0.75 -6.30 8.52
C GLU A 55 -1.41 -6.67 9.84
N GLY A 56 -0.64 -6.80 10.93
CA GLY A 56 -1.16 -7.04 12.26
C GLY A 56 -2.05 -5.91 12.77
N GLN A 57 -1.70 -4.67 12.50
CA GLN A 57 -2.52 -3.50 12.82
C GLN A 57 -3.85 -3.50 12.07
N ILE A 58 -3.86 -3.87 10.80
CA ILE A 58 -5.09 -4.00 9.99
C ILE A 58 -5.98 -5.11 10.55
N ARG A 59 -5.43 -6.24 10.95
CA ARG A 59 -6.19 -7.30 11.64
C ARG A 59 -6.82 -6.79 12.93
N GLY A 60 -6.10 -5.97 13.69
CA GLY A 60 -6.63 -5.31 14.88
C GLY A 60 -7.84 -4.43 14.57
N ILE A 61 -7.78 -3.65 13.50
CA ILE A 61 -8.91 -2.80 13.03
C ILE A 61 -10.11 -3.67 12.63
N LYS A 62 -9.88 -4.76 11.93
CA LYS A 62 -10.96 -5.72 11.58
C LYS A 62 -11.63 -6.28 12.82
N GLY A 63 -10.84 -6.65 13.82
CA GLY A 63 -11.36 -7.12 15.11
C GLY A 63 -12.17 -6.06 15.86
N MET A 64 -11.75 -4.80 15.81
CA MET A 64 -12.51 -3.69 16.39
C MET A 64 -13.85 -3.49 15.69
N LEU A 65 -13.88 -3.61 14.38
CA LEU A 65 -15.11 -3.50 13.60
C LEU A 65 -16.08 -4.64 13.90
N GLU A 66 -15.57 -5.86 14.05
CA GLU A 66 -16.35 -7.04 14.42
C GLU A 66 -16.98 -6.93 15.82
N LYS A 67 -16.30 -6.25 16.73
CA LYS A 67 -16.76 -6.03 18.12
C LYS A 67 -17.57 -4.74 18.29
N ASP A 68 -17.95 -4.08 17.21
CA ASP A 68 -18.68 -2.81 17.23
C ASP A 68 -17.99 -1.72 18.07
N ALA A 69 -16.67 -1.64 17.98
CA ALA A 69 -15.90 -0.60 18.65
C ALA A 69 -16.33 0.80 18.19
N TYR A 70 -16.14 1.78 19.06
CA TYR A 70 -16.55 3.15 18.78
C TYR A 70 -15.77 3.74 17.59
N CYS A 71 -16.44 4.50 16.75
CA CYS A 71 -15.89 5.00 15.48
C CYS A 71 -14.59 5.79 15.65
N THR A 72 -14.49 6.63 16.68
CA THR A 72 -13.28 7.41 16.93
C THR A 72 -12.08 6.56 17.29
N ASP A 73 -12.28 5.46 18.00
CA ASP A 73 -11.21 4.52 18.34
C ASP A 73 -10.68 3.82 17.10
N ILE A 74 -11.56 3.44 16.18
CA ILE A 74 -11.17 2.88 14.89
C ILE A 74 -10.41 3.91 14.05
N LEU A 75 -10.86 5.17 14.01
CA LEU A 75 -10.19 6.24 13.28
C LEU A 75 -8.78 6.52 13.80
N VAL A 76 -8.56 6.45 15.11
CA VAL A 76 -7.23 6.57 15.72
C VAL A 76 -6.30 5.45 15.23
N GLN A 77 -6.80 4.22 15.17
CA GLN A 77 -6.02 3.08 14.68
C GLN A 77 -5.72 3.20 13.17
N VAL A 78 -6.66 3.69 12.39
CA VAL A 78 -6.44 3.97 10.96
C VAL A 78 -5.35 5.04 10.77
N ALA A 79 -5.36 6.09 11.57
CA ALA A 79 -4.31 7.12 11.54
C ALA A 79 -2.93 6.53 11.84
N ALA A 80 -2.83 5.61 12.80
CA ALA A 80 -1.59 4.89 13.12
C ALA A 80 -1.11 4.04 11.94
N VAL A 81 -2.00 3.33 11.25
CA VAL A 81 -1.67 2.55 10.05
C VAL A 81 -1.19 3.45 8.92
N ASN A 82 -1.84 4.58 8.69
CA ASN A 82 -1.42 5.56 7.68
C ASN A 82 -0.02 6.10 7.97
N SER A 83 0.28 6.40 9.22
CA SER A 83 1.62 6.83 9.65
C SER A 83 2.68 5.74 9.40
N ALA A 84 2.37 4.49 9.70
CA ALA A 84 3.25 3.35 9.46
C ALA A 84 3.49 3.12 7.96
N LEU A 85 2.46 3.25 7.12
CA LEU A 85 2.58 3.18 5.67
C LEU A 85 3.44 4.31 5.09
N ASN A 86 3.28 5.52 5.59
CA ASN A 86 4.12 6.66 5.20
C ASN A 86 5.60 6.42 5.55
N SER A 87 5.87 5.85 6.72
CA SER A 87 7.23 5.47 7.12
C SER A 87 7.82 4.39 6.22
N PHE A 88 7.02 3.41 5.84
CA PHE A 88 7.40 2.38 4.87
C PHE A 88 7.74 3.00 3.50
N ASN A 89 6.90 3.90 3.01
CA ASN A 89 7.12 4.60 1.75
C ASN A 89 8.41 5.41 1.76
N LYS A 90 8.70 6.12 2.84
CA LYS A 90 9.93 6.91 2.99
C LYS A 90 11.18 6.02 2.95
N GLU A 91 11.14 4.89 3.63
CA GLU A 91 12.26 3.93 3.64
C GLU A 91 12.48 3.34 2.24
N LEU A 92 11.41 2.90 1.60
CA LEU A 92 11.46 2.36 0.24
C LEU A 92 11.97 3.38 -0.77
N LEU A 93 11.49 4.61 -0.69
CA LEU A 93 11.92 5.71 -1.55
C LEU A 93 13.40 6.06 -1.32
N ALA A 94 13.84 6.11 -0.07
CA ALA A 94 15.24 6.38 0.27
C ALA A 94 16.18 5.31 -0.29
N GLU A 95 15.81 4.05 -0.21
CA GLU A 95 16.56 2.95 -0.83
C GLU A 95 16.59 3.06 -2.35
N HIS A 96 15.45 3.39 -2.95
CA HIS A 96 15.34 3.56 -4.39
C HIS A 96 16.24 4.70 -4.91
N ILE A 97 16.27 5.83 -4.22
CA ILE A 97 17.16 6.96 -4.54
C ILE A 97 18.62 6.54 -4.43
N ARG A 98 19.00 5.87 -3.33
CA ARG A 98 20.39 5.46 -3.08
C ARG A 98 20.93 4.44 -4.07
N THR A 99 20.08 3.54 -4.56
CA THR A 99 20.51 2.43 -5.41
C THR A 99 20.14 2.62 -6.87
N CYS A 100 18.86 2.69 -7.19
CA CYS A 100 18.38 2.66 -8.57
C CYS A 100 18.54 4.01 -9.28
N VAL A 101 18.18 5.12 -8.62
CA VAL A 101 18.21 6.46 -9.24
C VAL A 101 19.64 6.93 -9.49
N ILE A 102 20.53 6.72 -8.54
CA ILE A 102 21.95 7.08 -8.68
C ILE A 102 22.60 6.28 -9.82
N GLU A 103 22.34 4.98 -9.91
CA GLU A 103 22.84 4.14 -11.00
C GLU A 103 22.30 4.59 -12.36
N ASP A 104 21.01 4.91 -12.45
CA ASP A 104 20.38 5.38 -13.69
C ASP A 104 20.91 6.75 -14.11
N ILE A 105 21.17 7.67 -13.19
CA ILE A 105 21.80 8.96 -13.46
C ILE A 105 23.23 8.76 -13.98
N LYS A 106 24.01 7.88 -13.37
CA LYS A 106 25.37 7.53 -13.84
C LYS A 106 25.36 6.88 -15.22
N ALA A 107 24.30 6.15 -15.56
CA ALA A 107 24.10 5.54 -16.87
C ALA A 107 23.52 6.50 -17.93
N GLY A 108 23.21 7.77 -17.56
CA GLY A 108 22.63 8.78 -18.45
C GLY A 108 21.12 8.64 -18.69
N LYS A 109 20.41 7.90 -17.86
CA LYS A 109 18.96 7.77 -17.93
C LYS A 109 18.28 8.89 -17.13
N GLU A 110 17.84 9.93 -17.82
CA GLU A 110 17.18 11.08 -17.18
C GLU A 110 15.70 10.80 -16.82
N ASP A 111 15.06 9.86 -17.49
CA ASP A 111 13.65 9.50 -17.29
C ASP A 111 13.32 9.08 -15.85
N THR A 112 14.28 8.50 -15.15
CA THR A 112 14.12 8.07 -13.76
C THR A 112 13.91 9.23 -12.79
N VAL A 113 14.47 10.40 -13.09
CA VAL A 113 14.29 11.61 -12.28
C VAL A 113 12.86 12.13 -12.42
N ASP A 114 12.34 12.14 -13.62
CA ASP A 114 10.95 12.55 -13.90
C ASP A 114 9.96 11.60 -13.20
N ASP A 115 10.17 10.30 -13.27
CA ASP A 115 9.37 9.30 -12.56
C ASP A 115 9.39 9.53 -11.04
N LEU A 116 10.53 9.88 -10.48
CA LEU A 116 10.67 10.17 -9.05
C LEU A 116 9.91 11.44 -8.64
N VAL A 117 9.96 12.47 -9.47
CA VAL A 117 9.21 13.73 -9.25
C VAL A 117 7.71 13.45 -9.30
N ASP A 118 7.24 12.68 -10.26
CA ASP A 118 5.83 12.30 -10.39
C ASP A 118 5.35 11.52 -9.16
N LEU A 119 6.13 10.57 -8.67
CA LEU A 119 5.82 9.83 -7.44
C LEU A 119 5.78 10.73 -6.21
N SER A 120 6.66 11.71 -6.11
CA SER A 120 6.68 12.67 -5.01
C SER A 120 5.44 13.56 -5.01
N LEU A 121 4.92 13.94 -6.18
CA LEU A 121 3.71 14.74 -6.33
C LEU A 121 2.44 13.98 -5.94
N ILE A 122 2.40 12.67 -6.16
CA ILE A 122 1.26 11.81 -5.78
C ILE A 122 1.15 11.66 -4.25
N HIS A 123 2.26 11.73 -3.52
CA HIS A 123 2.32 11.52 -2.07
C HIS A 123 2.24 12.81 -1.23
N ILE A 124 2.14 13.95 -1.86
CA ILE A 124 1.82 15.24 -1.21
C ILE A 124 0.32 15.41 -1.09
#